data_4c771f16eb0bc1db1b7d6982e5cd4a5d
#
_entry.id   4c771f16eb0bc1db1b7d6982e5cd4a5d
#
_cell.length_a   1.000
_cell.length_b   1.000
_cell.length_c   1.000
_cell.angle_alpha   90.00
_cell.angle_beta   90.00
_cell.angle_gamma   90.00
#
_symmetry.space_group_name_H-M   'P 1'
#
loop_
_entity.id
_entity.type
_entity.pdbx_description
1 polymer ?
#
loop_
_entity_poly.entity_id
_entity_poly.type
_entity_poly.pdbx_seq_one_letter_code
_entity_poly.pdbx_strand_id
1 'polypeptide(L)'
;MFATAIGGTGPPVCAVEFRNGARRVFGAGPSAFSLVFTGEAQFEWFTKADAYSLALAFIRGEFGVRGDLVSAIRFLRTGYRPGWRGHFFAALARYAPSRWFQTRSGAARDIRFHYDRSNDFYREFLDSRMQYSEARYEDPSWPLERAQLAKLDHLCRKLDLRRGERYLDIGCGWGGLALHAAEQYGVRATGCTLSRRQHEYAVAEAAARGLSVEFREMDYRDLDGRFEKISSIGMYEHVGRRRLRGYFAKVARLLDGRGLFLNSGIVRPQSVEDGPETLFLQRRVFPGGELPHLADVVRDAEMAGFDVLDVENVRLDYARTCRDWVARLDRNAEACLRHVDAETYRTWQLYLAASALSFEEGQTDVCHVLLRKRVARG
;
A
#
# COMPACT_ATOMS: atom_id res chain seq x y z
N MET A 1 -4.95 36.33 -4.46
CA MET A 1 -5.58 35.26 -3.66
C MET A 1 -4.80 33.94 -3.72
N PHE A 2 -4.42 33.41 -4.88
CA PHE A 2 -3.57 32.21 -4.98
C PHE A 2 -2.15 32.46 -4.42
N ALA A 3 -1.54 33.61 -4.67
CA ALA A 3 -0.24 33.99 -4.11
C ALA A 3 -0.25 34.21 -2.58
N THR A 4 -1.37 34.58 -1.98
CA THR A 4 -1.54 34.75 -0.52
C THR A 4 -1.84 33.43 0.22
N ALA A 5 -2.25 32.38 -0.49
CA ALA A 5 -2.45 31.03 0.08
C ALA A 5 -1.14 30.26 0.27
N ILE A 6 -0.02 30.75 -0.29
CA ILE A 6 1.32 30.12 -0.23
C ILE A 6 2.13 30.75 0.92
N GLY A 7 1.74 30.47 2.15
CA GLY A 7 2.40 30.96 3.37
C GLY A 7 3.54 30.08 3.85
N GLY A 8 4.54 29.79 3.02
CA GLY A 8 5.74 29.03 3.39
C GLY A 8 7.02 29.71 2.87
N THR A 9 8.10 29.60 3.63
CA THR A 9 9.43 30.16 3.34
C THR A 9 10.09 29.45 2.15
N GLY A 10 9.73 29.86 0.95
CA GLY A 10 10.24 29.39 -0.34
C GLY A 10 9.13 28.79 -1.23
N PRO A 11 8.93 29.34 -2.43
CA PRO A 11 7.74 28.98 -3.20
C PRO A 11 7.94 27.65 -3.92
N PRO A 12 7.04 26.68 -3.74
CA PRO A 12 6.92 25.63 -4.73
C PRO A 12 6.48 26.27 -6.04
N VAL A 13 7.21 26.00 -7.11
CA VAL A 13 6.89 26.52 -8.42
C VAL A 13 5.78 25.66 -9.02
N CYS A 14 4.62 26.27 -9.25
CA CYS A 14 3.47 25.64 -9.88
C CYS A 14 3.09 26.41 -11.16
N ALA A 15 2.84 25.70 -12.24
CA ALA A 15 2.19 26.30 -13.40
C ALA A 15 0.68 25.94 -13.40
N VAL A 16 -0.14 26.86 -13.88
CA VAL A 16 -1.54 26.65 -14.18
C VAL A 16 -1.70 26.85 -15.68
N GLU A 17 -2.23 25.84 -16.34
CA GLU A 17 -2.47 25.83 -17.78
C GLU A 17 -3.97 25.72 -18.06
N PHE A 18 -4.46 26.45 -19.06
CA PHE A 18 -5.83 26.39 -19.52
C PHE A 18 -5.91 25.79 -20.92
N ARG A 19 -7.01 25.14 -21.26
CA ARG A 19 -7.19 24.54 -22.60
C ARG A 19 -7.09 25.55 -23.75
N ASN A 20 -7.35 26.83 -23.48
CA ASN A 20 -7.17 27.92 -24.47
C ASN A 20 -5.70 28.32 -24.69
N GLY A 21 -4.74 27.61 -24.08
CA GLY A 21 -3.30 27.89 -24.17
C GLY A 21 -2.77 28.93 -23.18
N ALA A 22 -3.64 29.59 -22.41
CA ALA A 22 -3.16 30.53 -21.39
C ALA A 22 -2.42 29.77 -20.28
N ARG A 23 -1.30 30.35 -19.84
CA ARG A 23 -0.44 29.77 -18.79
C ARG A 23 -0.09 30.83 -17.75
N ARG A 24 -0.16 30.47 -16.48
CA ARG A 24 0.28 31.31 -15.35
C ARG A 24 1.29 30.51 -14.51
N VAL A 25 2.38 31.14 -14.07
CA VAL A 25 3.40 30.54 -13.22
C VAL A 25 3.36 31.20 -11.86
N PHE A 26 3.34 30.41 -10.80
CA PHE A 26 3.36 30.84 -9.40
C PHE A 26 4.66 30.36 -8.77
N GLY A 27 5.46 31.29 -8.22
CA GLY A 27 6.79 31.03 -7.68
C GLY A 27 7.92 31.35 -8.66
N ALA A 28 9.17 31.24 -8.20
CA ALA A 28 10.37 31.54 -8.99
C ALA A 28 11.15 30.25 -9.26
N GLY A 29 11.35 29.91 -10.53
CA GLY A 29 12.10 28.72 -10.97
C GLY A 29 11.32 27.79 -11.93
N PRO A 30 11.92 26.66 -12.34
CA PRO A 30 11.24 25.67 -13.16
C PRO A 30 10.13 24.96 -12.37
N SER A 31 8.96 24.81 -12.97
CA SER A 31 7.81 24.14 -12.36
C SER A 31 7.94 22.63 -12.52
N ALA A 32 7.89 21.88 -11.42
CA ALA A 32 7.92 20.42 -11.44
C ALA A 32 6.60 19.81 -11.98
N PHE A 33 5.50 20.58 -11.96
CA PHE A 33 4.18 20.15 -12.42
C PHE A 33 3.36 21.35 -12.91
N SER A 34 2.31 21.05 -13.67
CA SER A 34 1.28 21.99 -14.05
C SER A 34 -0.10 21.49 -13.67
N LEU A 35 -0.96 22.34 -13.13
CA LEU A 35 -2.38 22.08 -12.98
C LEU A 35 -3.08 22.50 -14.27
N VAL A 36 -3.87 21.61 -14.86
CA VAL A 36 -4.51 21.81 -16.17
C VAL A 36 -6.02 21.93 -15.98
N PHE A 37 -6.58 23.07 -16.40
CA PHE A 37 -8.00 23.38 -16.28
C PHE A 37 -8.66 23.60 -17.65
N THR A 38 -9.98 23.37 -17.70
CA THR A 38 -10.77 23.67 -18.91
C THR A 38 -11.00 25.18 -19.10
N GLY A 39 -11.07 25.95 -17.99
CA GLY A 39 -11.28 27.38 -17.98
C GLY A 39 -11.17 28.01 -16.60
N GLU A 40 -11.30 29.36 -16.57
CA GLU A 40 -11.15 30.17 -15.36
C GLU A 40 -12.17 29.81 -14.26
N ALA A 41 -13.41 29.53 -14.58
CA ALA A 41 -14.45 29.18 -13.62
C ALA A 41 -14.11 27.89 -12.84
N GLN A 42 -13.49 26.90 -13.51
CA GLN A 42 -13.04 25.67 -12.88
C GLN A 42 -11.85 25.92 -11.95
N PHE A 43 -10.90 26.77 -12.38
CA PHE A 43 -9.79 27.19 -11.54
C PHE A 43 -10.27 27.97 -10.30
N GLU A 44 -11.28 28.84 -10.45
CA GLU A 44 -11.86 29.57 -9.34
C GLU A 44 -12.55 28.63 -8.33
N TRP A 45 -13.28 27.63 -8.80
CA TRP A 45 -13.82 26.57 -7.94
C TRP A 45 -12.71 25.80 -7.21
N PHE A 46 -11.66 25.37 -7.94
CA PHE A 46 -10.52 24.68 -7.38
C PHE A 46 -9.90 25.43 -6.21
N THR A 47 -9.78 26.75 -6.26
CA THR A 47 -9.19 27.56 -5.18
C THR A 47 -10.04 27.61 -3.91
N LYS A 48 -11.27 27.13 -3.95
CA LYS A 48 -12.23 27.14 -2.84
C LYS A 48 -12.60 25.76 -2.32
N ALA A 49 -12.26 24.71 -3.05
CA ALA A 49 -12.62 23.33 -2.75
C ALA A 49 -11.78 22.76 -1.59
N ASP A 50 -12.30 21.81 -0.83
CA ASP A 50 -11.54 21.04 0.15
C ASP A 50 -10.74 19.89 -0.50
N ALA A 51 -9.79 19.30 0.25
CA ALA A 51 -8.90 18.27 -0.25
C ALA A 51 -9.65 17.02 -0.78
N TYR A 52 -10.74 16.61 -0.13
CA TYR A 52 -11.53 15.47 -0.57
C TYR A 52 -12.28 15.77 -1.89
N SER A 53 -12.86 16.95 -2.02
CA SER A 53 -13.51 17.42 -3.26
C SER A 53 -12.51 17.52 -4.41
N LEU A 54 -11.27 18.00 -4.14
CA LEU A 54 -10.20 18.04 -5.13
C LEU A 54 -9.80 16.64 -5.58
N ALA A 55 -9.68 15.68 -4.66
CA ALA A 55 -9.38 14.29 -5.01
C ALA A 55 -10.46 13.69 -5.92
N LEU A 56 -11.73 13.92 -5.63
CA LEU A 56 -12.84 13.46 -6.47
C LEU A 56 -12.85 14.13 -7.85
N ALA A 57 -12.60 15.43 -7.92
CA ALA A 57 -12.54 16.17 -9.16
C ALA A 57 -11.38 15.69 -10.07
N PHE A 58 -10.21 15.40 -9.47
CA PHE A 58 -9.09 14.78 -10.19
C PHE A 58 -9.49 13.41 -10.77
N ILE A 59 -10.10 12.53 -9.97
CA ILE A 59 -10.53 11.20 -10.39
C ILE A 59 -11.53 11.30 -11.56
N ARG A 60 -12.49 12.21 -11.50
CA ARG A 60 -13.46 12.45 -12.58
C ARG A 60 -12.86 13.13 -13.82
N GLY A 61 -11.60 13.58 -13.73
CA GLY A 61 -10.94 14.29 -14.81
C GLY A 61 -11.46 15.72 -15.02
N GLU A 62 -12.06 16.30 -14.02
CA GLU A 62 -12.52 17.69 -14.04
C GLU A 62 -11.33 18.65 -14.15
N PHE A 63 -10.18 18.31 -13.59
CA PHE A 63 -8.89 18.94 -13.87
C PHE A 63 -7.79 17.88 -14.01
N GLY A 64 -6.64 18.25 -14.55
CA GLY A 64 -5.48 17.37 -14.72
C GLY A 64 -4.24 17.88 -14.01
N VAL A 65 -3.27 16.98 -13.85
CA VAL A 65 -1.90 17.30 -13.45
C VAL A 65 -0.97 16.81 -14.54
N ARG A 66 -0.05 17.65 -14.99
CA ARG A 66 1.03 17.29 -15.92
C ARG A 66 2.36 17.41 -15.18
N GLY A 67 3.21 16.42 -15.25
CA GLY A 67 4.47 16.33 -14.50
C GLY A 67 4.31 15.57 -13.18
N ASP A 68 5.13 15.88 -12.17
CA ASP A 68 5.18 15.10 -10.93
C ASP A 68 3.93 15.27 -10.05
N LEU A 69 3.08 14.25 -10.06
CA LEU A 69 1.84 14.23 -9.25
C LEU A 69 2.13 14.25 -7.74
N VAL A 70 3.23 13.65 -7.29
CA VAL A 70 3.61 13.67 -5.86
C VAL A 70 3.93 15.09 -5.41
N SER A 71 4.66 15.84 -6.24
CA SER A 71 4.93 17.27 -5.99
C SER A 71 3.66 18.12 -6.01
N ALA A 72 2.70 17.81 -6.90
CA ALA A 72 1.42 18.49 -6.93
C ALA A 72 0.61 18.25 -5.64
N ILE A 73 0.55 17.01 -5.14
CA ILE A 73 -0.13 16.70 -3.87
C ILE A 73 0.58 17.39 -2.70
N ARG A 74 1.91 17.38 -2.65
CA ARG A 74 2.70 18.09 -1.62
C ARG A 74 2.38 19.58 -1.63
N PHE A 75 2.36 20.21 -2.80
CA PHE A 75 1.99 21.61 -2.97
C PHE A 75 0.58 21.90 -2.41
N LEU A 76 -0.41 21.05 -2.71
CA LEU A 76 -1.77 21.20 -2.21
C LEU A 76 -1.86 21.03 -0.68
N ARG A 77 -1.05 20.14 -0.09
CA ARG A 77 -1.03 19.93 1.38
C ARG A 77 -0.39 21.08 2.14
N THR A 78 0.72 21.62 1.63
CA THR A 78 1.53 22.65 2.34
C THR A 78 1.10 24.06 2.00
N GLY A 79 0.72 24.33 0.75
CA GLY A 79 0.42 25.66 0.23
C GLY A 79 -1.06 26.01 0.17
N TYR A 80 -1.94 25.02 0.30
CA TYR A 80 -3.37 25.21 0.13
C TYR A 80 -4.10 25.29 1.48
N ARG A 81 -4.63 26.47 1.82
CA ARG A 81 -5.51 26.66 3.00
C ARG A 81 -6.94 26.81 2.51
N PRO A 82 -7.78 25.74 2.58
CA PRO A 82 -9.19 25.86 2.28
C PRO A 82 -9.85 26.85 3.26
N GLY A 83 -10.79 27.65 2.76
CA GLY A 83 -11.59 28.53 3.62
C GLY A 83 -12.32 27.71 4.72
N TRP A 84 -12.69 28.38 5.82
CA TRP A 84 -13.27 27.75 7.03
C TRP A 84 -14.48 26.81 6.76
N ARG A 85 -15.21 27.00 5.66
CA ARG A 85 -16.30 26.10 5.21
C ARG A 85 -15.82 24.70 4.82
N GLY A 86 -14.61 24.56 4.27
CA GLY A 86 -14.03 23.27 3.95
C GLY A 86 -13.77 22.40 5.18
N HIS A 87 -13.42 23.00 6.32
CA HIS A 87 -13.23 22.30 7.58
C HIS A 87 -14.55 21.75 8.17
N PHE A 88 -15.68 22.43 7.96
CA PHE A 88 -16.98 21.98 8.47
C PHE A 88 -17.50 20.73 7.76
N PHE A 89 -17.39 20.67 6.42
CA PHE A 89 -17.78 19.49 5.65
C PHE A 89 -16.81 18.31 5.84
N ALA A 90 -15.51 18.57 6.00
CA ALA A 90 -14.54 17.55 6.38
C ALA A 90 -14.83 16.98 7.79
N ALA A 91 -15.29 17.80 8.73
CA ALA A 91 -15.72 17.36 10.06
C ALA A 91 -16.98 16.49 10.00
N LEU A 92 -17.99 16.88 9.21
CA LEU A 92 -19.22 16.07 9.02
C LEU A 92 -18.92 14.72 8.35
N ALA A 93 -17.99 14.67 7.40
CA ALA A 93 -17.54 13.44 6.76
C ALA A 93 -16.79 12.50 7.74
N ARG A 94 -16.13 13.06 8.78
CA ARG A 94 -15.53 12.31 9.88
C ARG A 94 -16.54 11.52 10.72
N TYR A 95 -17.78 12.00 10.84
CA TYR A 95 -18.83 11.37 11.66
C TYR A 95 -19.68 10.33 10.91
N ALA A 96 -19.53 10.19 9.60
CA ALA A 96 -20.20 9.10 8.89
C ALA A 96 -19.54 7.76 9.29
N PRO A 97 -20.28 6.82 9.90
CA PRO A 97 -19.69 5.63 10.48
C PRO A 97 -19.17 4.68 9.37
N SER A 98 -17.89 4.75 9.03
CA SER A 98 -17.16 3.70 8.32
C SER A 98 -16.94 2.44 9.21
N ARG A 99 -17.49 2.47 10.45
CA ARG A 99 -17.27 1.50 11.52
C ARG A 99 -18.06 0.20 11.42
N TRP A 100 -18.81 -0.04 10.35
CA TRP A 100 -19.70 -1.18 10.27
C TRP A 100 -19.14 -2.26 9.35
N PHE A 101 -18.80 -3.40 9.99
CA PHE A 101 -18.63 -4.72 9.39
C PHE A 101 -17.27 -5.13 8.83
N GLN A 102 -16.28 -5.28 9.69
CA GLN A 102 -15.22 -6.28 9.45
C GLN A 102 -15.74 -7.69 9.78
N THR A 103 -16.80 -8.12 9.12
CA THR A 103 -17.24 -9.53 9.14
C THR A 103 -16.34 -10.36 8.21
N ARG A 104 -16.33 -11.70 8.35
CA ARG A 104 -15.60 -12.59 7.41
C ARG A 104 -15.98 -12.31 5.95
N SER A 105 -17.26 -12.14 5.68
CA SER A 105 -17.79 -11.82 4.35
C SER A 105 -17.45 -10.39 3.90
N GLY A 106 -17.37 -9.44 4.83
CA GLY A 106 -16.93 -8.07 4.56
C GLY A 106 -15.46 -8.00 4.13
N ALA A 107 -14.55 -8.59 4.92
CA ALA A 107 -13.13 -8.62 4.61
C ALA A 107 -12.85 -9.32 3.26
N ALA A 108 -13.53 -10.44 2.97
CA ALA A 108 -13.39 -11.10 1.67
C ALA A 108 -13.90 -10.22 0.51
N ARG A 109 -15.00 -9.47 0.70
CA ARG A 109 -15.54 -8.55 -0.31
C ARG A 109 -14.60 -7.37 -0.54
N ASP A 110 -14.02 -6.80 0.52
CA ASP A 110 -13.14 -5.65 0.45
C ASP A 110 -11.81 -6.00 -0.23
N ILE A 111 -11.26 -7.19 0.07
CA ILE A 111 -10.08 -7.74 -0.60
C ILE A 111 -10.40 -7.99 -2.08
N ARG A 112 -11.52 -8.62 -2.40
CA ARG A 112 -11.93 -8.84 -3.80
C ARG A 112 -12.14 -7.52 -4.53
N PHE A 113 -12.75 -6.53 -3.91
CA PHE A 113 -12.96 -5.22 -4.52
C PHE A 113 -11.64 -4.55 -4.94
N HIS A 114 -10.58 -4.70 -4.14
CA HIS A 114 -9.27 -4.12 -4.44
C HIS A 114 -8.46 -5.01 -5.41
N TYR A 115 -8.39 -6.32 -5.17
CA TYR A 115 -7.47 -7.23 -5.86
C TYR A 115 -8.08 -8.03 -7.02
N ASP A 116 -9.40 -8.13 -7.15
CA ASP A 116 -10.07 -8.80 -8.29
C ASP A 116 -10.17 -7.89 -9.54
N ARG A 117 -9.42 -6.79 -9.59
CA ARG A 117 -9.15 -6.08 -10.83
C ARG A 117 -8.25 -6.96 -11.71
N SER A 118 -8.21 -6.67 -13.00
CA SER A 118 -7.46 -7.50 -13.95
C SER A 118 -5.98 -7.65 -13.52
N ASN A 119 -5.45 -8.89 -13.51
CA ASN A 119 -4.02 -9.14 -13.36
C ASN A 119 -3.20 -8.33 -14.37
N ASP A 120 -3.76 -8.11 -15.58
CA ASP A 120 -3.10 -7.38 -16.65
C ASP A 120 -2.92 -5.90 -16.28
N PHE A 121 -3.89 -5.30 -15.59
CA PHE A 121 -3.73 -3.94 -15.06
C PHE A 121 -2.55 -3.84 -14.07
N TYR A 122 -2.42 -4.79 -13.15
CA TYR A 122 -1.30 -4.81 -12.21
C TYR A 122 0.04 -5.05 -12.87
N ARG A 123 0.11 -5.85 -13.94
CA ARG A 123 1.33 -6.09 -14.73
C ARG A 123 1.88 -4.81 -15.36
N GLU A 124 1.04 -3.82 -15.64
CA GLU A 124 1.47 -2.59 -16.28
C GLU A 124 2.38 -1.74 -15.37
N PHE A 125 2.31 -1.92 -14.05
CA PHE A 125 3.10 -1.11 -13.13
C PHE A 125 3.89 -1.88 -12.07
N LEU A 126 3.57 -3.14 -11.77
CA LEU A 126 4.36 -3.99 -10.88
C LEU A 126 5.62 -4.51 -11.58
N ASP A 127 6.50 -5.14 -10.80
CA ASP A 127 7.61 -5.93 -11.31
C ASP A 127 7.16 -7.26 -11.92
N SER A 128 8.04 -7.96 -12.61
CA SER A 128 7.75 -9.24 -13.28
C SER A 128 7.33 -10.37 -12.33
N ARG A 129 7.60 -10.24 -11.02
CA ARG A 129 7.19 -11.19 -9.98
C ARG A 129 5.88 -10.78 -9.27
N MET A 130 5.23 -9.74 -9.78
CA MET A 130 3.94 -9.23 -9.29
C MET A 130 3.95 -8.90 -7.79
N GLN A 131 5.02 -8.22 -7.33
CA GLN A 131 5.11 -7.81 -5.92
C GLN A 131 4.34 -6.51 -5.69
N TYR A 132 3.30 -6.56 -4.86
CA TYR A 132 2.50 -5.37 -4.49
C TYR A 132 2.72 -5.01 -3.02
N SER A 133 3.99 -4.91 -2.65
CA SER A 133 4.48 -4.43 -1.36
C SER A 133 5.81 -3.69 -1.58
N GLU A 134 6.37 -3.12 -0.52
CA GLU A 134 7.63 -2.41 -0.56
C GLU A 134 8.74 -3.22 -1.23
N ALA A 135 9.58 -2.58 -2.04
CA ALA A 135 10.84 -3.12 -2.53
C ALA A 135 11.97 -2.80 -1.52
N ARG A 136 13.20 -3.25 -1.76
CA ARG A 136 14.40 -2.92 -0.97
C ARG A 136 15.47 -2.34 -1.88
N TYR A 137 15.78 -1.06 -1.72
CA TYR A 137 16.76 -0.35 -2.52
C TYR A 137 18.09 -0.22 -1.76
N GLU A 138 18.98 -1.19 -1.91
CA GLU A 138 20.33 -1.13 -1.33
C GLU A 138 21.23 -0.14 -2.09
N ASP A 139 20.88 0.17 -3.35
CA ASP A 139 21.51 1.19 -4.17
C ASP A 139 20.43 2.11 -4.79
N PRO A 140 20.60 3.44 -4.68
CA PRO A 140 19.67 4.38 -5.30
C PRO A 140 19.51 4.28 -6.82
N SER A 141 20.40 3.64 -7.55
CA SER A 141 20.30 3.46 -8.99
C SER A 141 19.51 2.22 -9.41
N TRP A 142 19.14 1.34 -8.47
CA TRP A 142 18.46 0.09 -8.83
C TRP A 142 17.07 0.31 -9.41
N PRO A 143 16.75 -0.43 -10.50
CA PRO A 143 15.37 -0.51 -10.99
C PRO A 143 14.51 -1.34 -10.04
N LEU A 144 13.19 -1.15 -10.12
CA LEU A 144 12.19 -1.82 -9.27
C LEU A 144 12.34 -3.34 -9.26
N GLU A 145 12.61 -3.97 -10.40
CA GLU A 145 12.80 -5.42 -10.51
C GLU A 145 13.92 -5.94 -9.60
N ARG A 146 15.05 -5.27 -9.60
CA ARG A 146 16.19 -5.62 -8.76
C ARG A 146 15.90 -5.37 -7.29
N ALA A 147 15.27 -4.26 -6.99
CA ALA A 147 14.89 -3.90 -5.63
C ALA A 147 13.85 -4.88 -5.04
N GLN A 148 12.88 -5.33 -5.86
CA GLN A 148 11.92 -6.35 -5.43
C GLN A 148 12.59 -7.71 -5.21
N LEU A 149 13.52 -8.11 -6.06
CA LEU A 149 14.28 -9.34 -5.87
C LEU A 149 15.11 -9.30 -4.57
N ALA A 150 15.78 -8.17 -4.30
CA ALA A 150 16.54 -7.95 -3.07
C ALA A 150 15.63 -8.01 -1.83
N LYS A 151 14.40 -7.49 -1.91
CA LYS A 151 13.41 -7.61 -0.84
C LYS A 151 13.04 -9.08 -0.58
N LEU A 152 12.75 -9.86 -1.61
CA LEU A 152 12.39 -11.27 -1.44
C LEU A 152 13.51 -12.04 -0.75
N ASP A 153 14.75 -11.82 -1.17
CA ASP A 153 15.95 -12.39 -0.55
C ASP A 153 16.11 -11.93 0.91
N HIS A 154 15.93 -10.64 1.17
CA HIS A 154 16.03 -10.10 2.52
C HIS A 154 15.02 -10.77 3.47
N LEU A 155 13.75 -10.91 3.06
CA LEU A 155 12.71 -11.56 3.86
C LEU A 155 13.04 -13.03 4.13
N CYS A 156 13.51 -13.76 3.12
CA CYS A 156 13.91 -15.16 3.27
C CYS A 156 15.10 -15.31 4.24
N ARG A 157 16.13 -14.45 4.13
CA ARG A 157 17.27 -14.43 5.07
C ARG A 157 16.86 -14.06 6.47
N LYS A 158 15.97 -13.06 6.63
CA LYS A 158 15.44 -12.61 7.92
C LYS A 158 14.65 -13.70 8.63
N LEU A 159 13.93 -14.54 7.88
CA LEU A 159 13.27 -15.75 8.37
C LEU A 159 14.24 -16.93 8.61
N ASP A 160 15.51 -16.82 8.23
CA ASP A 160 16.48 -17.93 8.28
C ASP A 160 15.91 -19.20 7.61
N LEU A 161 15.42 -19.08 6.37
CA LEU A 161 14.82 -20.19 5.63
C LEU A 161 15.88 -21.23 5.28
N ARG A 162 15.58 -22.52 5.53
CA ARG A 162 16.47 -23.64 5.26
C ARG A 162 15.79 -24.70 4.41
N ARG A 163 16.57 -25.35 3.56
CA ARG A 163 16.08 -26.41 2.68
C ARG A 163 15.27 -27.47 3.42
N GLY A 164 14.08 -27.77 2.89
CA GLY A 164 13.18 -28.79 3.41
C GLY A 164 12.25 -28.34 4.52
N GLU A 165 12.41 -27.13 5.10
CA GLU A 165 11.46 -26.56 6.06
C GLU A 165 10.09 -26.33 5.42
N ARG A 166 9.02 -26.48 6.21
CA ARG A 166 7.66 -26.10 5.82
C ARG A 166 7.48 -24.61 6.06
N TYR A 167 7.25 -23.90 5.00
CA TYR A 167 7.09 -22.45 4.99
C TYR A 167 5.68 -22.07 4.55
N LEU A 168 5.05 -21.15 5.26
CA LEU A 168 3.73 -20.60 4.95
C LEU A 168 3.81 -19.11 4.67
N ASP A 169 3.22 -18.66 3.54
CA ASP A 169 3.03 -17.25 3.21
C ASP A 169 1.54 -16.89 3.31
N ILE A 170 1.16 -16.14 4.35
CA ILE A 170 -0.23 -15.71 4.62
C ILE A 170 -0.52 -14.42 3.87
N GLY A 171 -1.49 -14.45 2.95
CA GLY A 171 -1.76 -13.35 2.05
C GLY A 171 -0.72 -13.28 0.93
N CYS A 172 -0.40 -14.42 0.33
CA CYS A 172 0.70 -14.59 -0.61
C CYS A 172 0.58 -13.78 -1.93
N GLY A 173 -0.53 -13.09 -2.15
CA GLY A 173 -0.77 -12.37 -3.40
C GLY A 173 -0.66 -13.30 -4.61
N TRP A 174 0.09 -12.88 -5.62
CA TRP A 174 0.38 -13.68 -6.83
C TRP A 174 1.47 -14.75 -6.61
N GLY A 175 1.86 -15.04 -5.36
CA GLY A 175 2.76 -16.12 -5.00
C GLY A 175 4.25 -15.81 -5.10
N GLY A 176 4.64 -14.58 -5.44
CA GLY A 176 6.04 -14.26 -5.76
C GLY A 176 7.04 -14.58 -4.63
N LEU A 177 6.70 -14.33 -3.35
CA LEU A 177 7.58 -14.66 -2.22
C LEU A 177 7.65 -16.18 -2.00
N ALA A 178 6.53 -16.89 -2.03
CA ALA A 178 6.48 -18.33 -1.84
C ALA A 178 7.23 -19.08 -2.94
N LEU A 179 7.08 -18.63 -4.21
CA LEU A 179 7.83 -19.17 -5.36
C LEU A 179 9.32 -18.91 -5.21
N HIS A 180 9.73 -17.70 -4.86
CA HIS A 180 11.13 -17.35 -4.63
C HIS A 180 11.76 -18.18 -3.50
N ALA A 181 11.04 -18.34 -2.38
CA ALA A 181 11.48 -19.15 -1.25
C ALA A 181 11.67 -20.63 -1.64
N ALA A 182 10.74 -21.20 -2.40
CA ALA A 182 10.87 -22.58 -2.89
C ALA A 182 12.05 -22.74 -3.86
N GLU A 183 12.19 -21.81 -4.81
CA GLU A 183 13.21 -21.85 -5.87
C GLU A 183 14.63 -21.65 -5.31
N GLN A 184 14.83 -20.64 -4.47
CA GLN A 184 16.16 -20.21 -4.03
C GLN A 184 16.61 -20.87 -2.72
N TYR A 185 15.66 -21.16 -1.82
CA TYR A 185 15.95 -21.72 -0.49
C TYR A 185 15.54 -23.18 -0.33
N GLY A 186 14.81 -23.74 -1.29
CA GLY A 186 14.43 -25.15 -1.31
C GLY A 186 13.46 -25.54 -0.20
N VAL A 187 12.66 -24.61 0.29
CA VAL A 187 11.62 -24.88 1.30
C VAL A 187 10.39 -25.53 0.67
N ARG A 188 9.60 -26.23 1.46
CA ARG A 188 8.25 -26.70 1.09
C ARG A 188 7.26 -25.58 1.35
N ALA A 189 7.01 -24.77 0.34
CA ALA A 189 6.21 -23.57 0.48
C ALA A 189 4.71 -23.85 0.29
N THR A 190 3.91 -23.22 1.15
CA THR A 190 2.44 -23.09 1.02
C THR A 190 2.09 -21.61 1.03
N GLY A 191 1.24 -21.15 0.13
CA GLY A 191 0.69 -19.80 0.11
C GLY A 191 -0.82 -19.82 0.25
N CYS A 192 -1.41 -18.80 0.90
CA CYS A 192 -2.87 -18.62 0.90
C CYS A 192 -3.27 -17.21 0.52
N THR A 193 -4.36 -17.08 -0.22
CA THR A 193 -5.00 -15.81 -0.61
C THR A 193 -6.51 -15.96 -0.66
N LEU A 194 -7.24 -14.84 -0.52
CA LEU A 194 -8.71 -14.78 -0.70
C LEU A 194 -9.11 -14.41 -2.13
N SER A 195 -8.17 -13.96 -2.96
CA SER A 195 -8.43 -13.61 -4.36
C SER A 195 -8.24 -14.82 -5.27
N ARG A 196 -9.31 -15.22 -5.94
CA ARG A 196 -9.28 -16.29 -6.92
C ARG A 196 -8.30 -16.01 -8.07
N ARG A 197 -8.27 -14.77 -8.55
CA ARG A 197 -7.37 -14.36 -9.65
C ARG A 197 -5.89 -14.47 -9.26
N GLN A 198 -5.55 -14.09 -8.02
CA GLN A 198 -4.21 -14.25 -7.49
C GLN A 198 -3.84 -15.73 -7.35
N HIS A 199 -4.76 -16.54 -6.82
CA HIS A 199 -4.57 -17.98 -6.69
C HIS A 199 -4.33 -18.66 -8.04
N GLU A 200 -5.22 -18.44 -9.03
CA GLU A 200 -5.09 -19.01 -10.37
C GLU A 200 -3.74 -18.62 -11.02
N TYR A 201 -3.33 -17.36 -10.87
CA TYR A 201 -2.04 -16.88 -11.36
C TYR A 201 -0.87 -17.59 -10.66
N ALA A 202 -0.88 -17.67 -9.32
CA ALA A 202 0.19 -18.29 -8.55
C ALA A 202 0.37 -19.78 -8.88
N VAL A 203 -0.75 -20.50 -9.06
CA VAL A 203 -0.73 -21.92 -9.48
C VAL A 203 -0.15 -22.07 -10.89
N ALA A 204 -0.56 -21.23 -11.84
CA ALA A 204 -0.03 -21.26 -13.20
C ALA A 204 1.47 -20.93 -13.24
N GLU A 205 1.93 -19.96 -12.47
CA GLU A 205 3.32 -19.55 -12.37
C GLU A 205 4.20 -20.64 -11.72
N ALA A 206 3.70 -21.33 -10.68
CA ALA A 206 4.38 -22.49 -10.11
C ALA A 206 4.57 -23.61 -11.13
N ALA A 207 3.52 -23.93 -11.87
CA ALA A 207 3.57 -24.96 -12.92
C ALA A 207 4.54 -24.58 -14.05
N ALA A 208 4.51 -23.32 -14.50
CA ALA A 208 5.41 -22.82 -15.55
C ALA A 208 6.90 -22.89 -15.16
N ARG A 209 7.21 -22.74 -13.85
CA ARG A 209 8.58 -22.84 -13.31
C ARG A 209 8.95 -24.27 -12.86
N GLY A 210 8.04 -25.24 -12.94
CA GLY A 210 8.28 -26.60 -12.43
C GLY A 210 8.50 -26.65 -10.92
N LEU A 211 7.91 -25.70 -10.14
CA LEU A 211 8.05 -25.62 -8.70
C LEU A 211 6.90 -26.32 -7.99
N SER A 212 7.19 -27.11 -6.96
CA SER A 212 6.21 -27.75 -6.10
C SER A 212 5.86 -26.81 -4.94
N VAL A 213 4.98 -25.84 -5.20
CA VAL A 213 4.41 -24.91 -4.21
C VAL A 213 2.92 -25.12 -4.12
N GLU A 214 2.37 -25.26 -2.92
CA GLU A 214 0.95 -25.40 -2.71
C GLU A 214 0.31 -24.01 -2.53
N PHE A 215 -0.67 -23.66 -3.39
CA PHE A 215 -1.45 -22.45 -3.21
C PHE A 215 -2.90 -22.80 -2.86
N ARG A 216 -3.47 -22.07 -1.89
CA ARG A 216 -4.83 -22.29 -1.39
C ARG A 216 -5.66 -21.02 -1.50
N GLU A 217 -6.81 -21.08 -2.19
CA GLU A 217 -7.82 -20.04 -2.13
C GLU A 217 -8.63 -20.20 -0.85
N MET A 218 -8.15 -19.62 0.25
CA MET A 218 -8.82 -19.74 1.55
C MET A 218 -8.44 -18.62 2.52
N ASP A 219 -9.28 -18.45 3.53
CA ASP A 219 -9.02 -17.55 4.64
C ASP A 219 -7.95 -18.15 5.58
N TYR A 220 -6.97 -17.34 5.99
CA TYR A 220 -5.91 -17.78 6.91
C TYR A 220 -6.47 -18.35 8.22
N ARG A 221 -7.67 -17.92 8.64
CA ARG A 221 -8.35 -18.42 9.85
C ARG A 221 -8.75 -19.90 9.75
N ASP A 222 -8.93 -20.40 8.56
CA ASP A 222 -9.32 -21.77 8.27
C ASP A 222 -8.12 -22.67 7.93
N LEU A 223 -6.91 -22.11 7.85
CA LEU A 223 -5.68 -22.89 7.63
C LEU A 223 -5.39 -23.84 8.77
N ASP A 224 -4.96 -25.03 8.41
CA ASP A 224 -4.45 -26.06 9.31
C ASP A 224 -2.98 -26.41 9.02
N GLY A 225 -2.39 -27.19 9.88
CA GLY A 225 -1.02 -27.67 9.75
C GLY A 225 -0.04 -27.01 10.70
N ARG A 226 1.23 -27.35 10.52
CA ARG A 226 2.36 -26.86 11.29
C ARG A 226 3.48 -26.44 10.34
N PHE A 227 4.09 -25.29 10.62
CA PHE A 227 5.12 -24.69 9.79
C PHE A 227 6.28 -24.24 10.66
N GLU A 228 7.50 -24.45 10.18
CA GLU A 228 8.71 -23.96 10.86
C GLU A 228 8.87 -22.45 10.68
N LYS A 229 8.41 -21.94 9.54
CA LYS A 229 8.53 -20.52 9.17
C LYS A 229 7.23 -20.01 8.58
N ILE A 230 6.85 -18.79 8.96
CA ILE A 230 5.66 -18.12 8.43
C ILE A 230 6.03 -16.68 8.04
N SER A 231 5.51 -16.19 6.91
CA SER A 231 5.46 -14.77 6.57
C SER A 231 4.05 -14.27 6.41
N SER A 232 3.86 -12.98 6.56
CA SER A 232 2.65 -12.24 6.18
C SER A 232 3.04 -10.80 5.86
N ILE A 233 2.98 -10.44 4.58
CA ILE A 233 3.50 -9.18 4.06
C ILE A 233 2.36 -8.35 3.48
N GLY A 234 2.08 -7.17 4.08
CA GLY A 234 1.01 -6.28 3.62
C GLY A 234 -0.40 -6.88 3.75
N MET A 235 -0.67 -7.65 4.80
CA MET A 235 -1.94 -8.36 4.97
C MET A 235 -2.71 -7.94 6.22
N TYR A 236 -2.04 -7.69 7.34
CA TYR A 236 -2.73 -7.49 8.61
C TYR A 236 -3.55 -6.18 8.67
N GLU A 237 -3.33 -5.25 7.77
CA GLU A 237 -4.14 -4.05 7.57
C GLU A 237 -5.61 -4.39 7.28
N HIS A 238 -5.83 -5.55 6.67
CA HIS A 238 -7.17 -6.11 6.40
C HIS A 238 -7.77 -6.86 7.60
N VAL A 239 -6.98 -7.15 8.64
CA VAL A 239 -7.44 -7.84 9.85
C VAL A 239 -8.24 -6.90 10.75
N GLY A 240 -7.81 -5.63 10.85
CA GLY A 240 -8.36 -4.62 11.76
C GLY A 240 -7.79 -4.70 13.18
N ARG A 241 -7.57 -3.53 13.79
CA ARG A 241 -6.87 -3.35 15.08
C ARG A 241 -7.42 -4.25 16.19
N ARG A 242 -8.75 -4.36 16.32
CA ARG A 242 -9.40 -5.15 17.37
C ARG A 242 -9.18 -6.66 17.26
N ARG A 243 -8.73 -7.16 16.12
CA ARG A 243 -8.54 -8.57 15.82
C ARG A 243 -7.07 -9.00 15.74
N LEU A 244 -6.12 -8.07 15.86
CA LEU A 244 -4.69 -8.35 15.78
C LEU A 244 -4.27 -9.46 16.76
N ARG A 245 -4.73 -9.41 18.00
CA ARG A 245 -4.43 -10.46 18.98
C ARG A 245 -4.92 -11.85 18.53
N GLY A 246 -6.12 -11.94 17.95
CA GLY A 246 -6.66 -13.20 17.41
C GLY A 246 -5.86 -13.69 16.20
N TYR A 247 -5.39 -12.76 15.36
CA TYR A 247 -4.51 -13.05 14.24
C TYR A 247 -3.17 -13.63 14.71
N PHE A 248 -2.46 -12.99 15.63
CA PHE A 248 -1.21 -13.50 16.19
C PHE A 248 -1.41 -14.84 16.90
N ALA A 249 -2.51 -15.02 17.65
CA ALA A 249 -2.83 -16.29 18.28
C ALA A 249 -3.06 -17.42 17.26
N LYS A 250 -3.66 -17.12 16.10
CA LYS A 250 -3.80 -18.10 15.00
C LYS A 250 -2.44 -18.46 14.42
N VAL A 251 -1.59 -17.48 14.13
CA VAL A 251 -0.23 -17.71 13.62
C VAL A 251 0.59 -18.54 14.62
N ALA A 252 0.52 -18.23 15.93
CA ALA A 252 1.19 -19.02 16.98
C ALA A 252 0.75 -20.49 16.99
N ARG A 253 -0.52 -20.78 16.69
CA ARG A 253 -1.00 -22.17 16.55
C ARG A 253 -0.46 -22.88 15.32
N LEU A 254 -0.22 -22.16 14.22
CA LEU A 254 0.32 -22.71 12.99
C LEU A 254 1.84 -22.91 13.05
N LEU A 255 2.56 -22.21 13.92
CA LEU A 255 4.00 -22.35 14.10
C LEU A 255 4.36 -23.57 14.95
N ASP A 256 5.37 -24.31 14.50
CA ASP A 256 6.05 -25.32 15.29
C ASP A 256 6.96 -24.73 16.37
N GLY A 257 7.14 -25.44 17.46
CA GLY A 257 8.15 -25.20 18.51
C GLY A 257 8.63 -23.74 18.62
N ARG A 258 9.90 -23.53 18.27
CA ARG A 258 10.55 -22.21 18.19
C ARG A 258 10.51 -21.58 16.80
N GLY A 259 9.47 -21.84 16.03
CA GLY A 259 9.31 -21.30 14.68
C GLY A 259 9.38 -19.78 14.62
N LEU A 260 9.78 -19.27 13.46
CA LEU A 260 9.87 -17.83 13.19
C LEU A 260 8.68 -17.35 12.37
N PHE A 261 8.22 -16.17 12.72
CA PHE A 261 7.17 -15.45 11.99
C PHE A 261 7.65 -14.05 11.63
N LEU A 262 7.63 -13.72 10.35
CA LEU A 262 7.89 -12.37 9.86
C LEU A 262 6.57 -11.71 9.46
N ASN A 263 6.19 -10.69 10.21
CA ASN A 263 5.01 -9.89 9.94
C ASN A 263 5.45 -8.52 9.41
N SER A 264 5.04 -8.17 8.20
CA SER A 264 5.29 -6.85 7.62
C SER A 264 3.98 -6.17 7.28
N GLY A 265 3.92 -4.86 7.49
CA GLY A 265 2.79 -4.06 7.05
C GLY A 265 2.88 -2.61 7.48
N ILE A 266 1.88 -1.86 7.01
CA ILE A 266 1.78 -0.43 7.24
C ILE A 266 1.28 -0.17 8.67
N VAL A 267 1.98 0.71 9.37
CA VAL A 267 1.60 1.20 10.69
C VAL A 267 1.48 2.73 10.67
N ARG A 268 0.71 3.27 11.59
CA ARG A 268 0.61 4.72 11.77
C ARG A 268 1.36 5.14 13.04
N PRO A 269 2.24 6.16 12.97
CA PRO A 269 2.82 6.76 14.17
C PRO A 269 1.73 7.29 15.12
N GLN A 270 1.95 7.19 16.43
CA GLN A 270 0.96 7.65 17.43
C GLN A 270 0.73 9.17 17.38
N SER A 271 1.73 9.92 16.93
CA SER A 271 1.67 11.37 16.78
C SER A 271 0.81 11.84 15.59
N VAL A 272 0.35 10.92 14.73
CA VAL A 272 -0.41 11.24 13.51
C VAL A 272 -1.88 10.91 13.70
N GLU A 273 -2.74 11.91 13.56
CA GLU A 273 -4.19 11.76 13.58
C GLU A 273 -4.77 11.36 12.21
N ASP A 274 -6.01 10.83 12.22
CA ASP A 274 -6.76 10.57 10.99
C ASP A 274 -7.08 11.87 10.25
N GLY A 275 -6.68 11.96 8.99
CA GLY A 275 -6.92 13.09 8.09
C GLY A 275 -7.91 12.78 6.96
N PRO A 276 -8.18 13.76 6.08
CA PRO A 276 -9.01 13.56 4.88
C PRO A 276 -8.51 12.44 3.97
N GLU A 277 -7.21 12.19 3.94
CA GLU A 277 -6.57 11.13 3.15
C GLU A 277 -6.97 9.75 3.65
N THR A 278 -7.04 9.55 4.98
CA THR A 278 -7.52 8.30 5.59
C THR A 278 -8.95 8.00 5.14
N LEU A 279 -9.81 9.01 5.11
CA LEU A 279 -11.20 8.87 4.65
C LEU A 279 -11.27 8.51 3.15
N PHE A 280 -10.42 9.11 2.33
CA PHE A 280 -10.32 8.79 0.91
C PHE A 280 -9.91 7.33 0.70
N LEU A 281 -8.86 6.89 1.37
CA LEU A 281 -8.37 5.50 1.30
C LEU A 281 -9.45 4.50 1.73
N GLN A 282 -10.10 4.74 2.87
CA GLN A 282 -11.15 3.85 3.38
C GLN A 282 -12.39 3.76 2.50
N ARG A 283 -12.71 4.81 1.73
CA ARG A 283 -13.91 4.81 0.88
C ARG A 283 -13.66 4.35 -0.55
N ARG A 284 -12.47 4.55 -1.07
CA ARG A 284 -12.18 4.39 -2.51
C ARG A 284 -11.18 3.30 -2.83
N VAL A 285 -10.28 2.97 -1.91
CA VAL A 285 -9.16 2.05 -2.19
C VAL A 285 -9.23 0.81 -1.30
N PHE A 286 -9.28 0.99 0.02
CA PHE A 286 -9.31 -0.10 0.99
C PHE A 286 -10.51 0.05 1.93
N PRO A 287 -11.72 -0.34 1.50
CA PRO A 287 -12.88 -0.33 2.39
C PRO A 287 -12.58 -1.11 3.68
N GLY A 288 -12.83 -0.48 4.83
CA GLY A 288 -12.58 -1.11 6.12
C GLY A 288 -11.11 -1.23 6.56
N GLY A 289 -10.14 -0.74 5.78
CA GLY A 289 -8.73 -0.72 6.16
C GLY A 289 -8.48 0.15 7.40
N GLU A 290 -7.79 -0.41 8.39
CA GLU A 290 -7.41 0.25 9.64
C GLU A 290 -5.91 0.05 9.87
N LEU A 291 -5.15 1.14 9.96
CA LEU A 291 -3.73 1.05 10.26
C LEU A 291 -3.52 0.98 11.78
N PRO A 292 -2.89 -0.08 12.31
CA PRO A 292 -2.53 -0.16 13.71
C PRO A 292 -1.34 0.76 14.02
N HIS A 293 -1.09 1.01 15.30
CA HIS A 293 0.19 1.53 15.76
C HIS A 293 1.19 0.39 15.95
N LEU A 294 2.48 0.65 15.74
CA LEU A 294 3.53 -0.36 15.96
C LEU A 294 3.49 -0.93 17.38
N ALA A 295 3.20 -0.08 18.37
CA ALA A 295 3.05 -0.51 19.76
C ALA A 295 1.90 -1.53 19.94
N ASP A 296 0.79 -1.38 19.21
CA ASP A 296 -0.31 -2.36 19.25
C ASP A 296 0.11 -3.69 18.62
N VAL A 297 0.85 -3.65 17.51
CA VAL A 297 1.36 -4.84 16.81
C VAL A 297 2.30 -5.63 17.74
N VAL A 298 3.27 -4.95 18.36
CA VAL A 298 4.24 -5.58 19.29
C VAL A 298 3.52 -6.16 20.50
N ARG A 299 2.67 -5.37 21.17
CA ARG A 299 1.92 -5.81 22.36
C ARG A 299 1.06 -7.05 22.07
N ASP A 300 0.30 -7.03 20.96
CA ASP A 300 -0.62 -8.11 20.66
C ASP A 300 0.12 -9.39 20.22
N ALA A 301 1.30 -9.25 19.59
CA ALA A 301 2.20 -10.38 19.33
C ALA A 301 2.74 -10.98 20.62
N GLU A 302 3.26 -10.17 21.56
CA GLU A 302 3.77 -10.66 22.86
C GLU A 302 2.67 -11.36 23.66
N MET A 303 1.46 -10.79 23.70
CA MET A 303 0.30 -11.40 24.35
C MET A 303 -0.17 -12.70 23.69
N ALA A 304 0.13 -12.91 22.42
CA ALA A 304 -0.14 -14.15 21.69
C ALA A 304 0.97 -15.21 21.87
N GLY A 305 2.01 -14.92 22.66
CA GLY A 305 3.07 -15.87 22.99
C GLY A 305 4.30 -15.78 22.07
N PHE A 306 4.59 -14.61 21.52
CA PHE A 306 5.81 -14.37 20.75
C PHE A 306 6.87 -13.62 21.57
N ASP A 307 8.14 -13.86 21.23
CA ASP A 307 9.26 -12.96 21.51
C ASP A 307 9.48 -12.09 20.29
N VAL A 308 9.59 -10.78 20.44
CA VAL A 308 9.99 -9.85 19.39
C VAL A 308 11.50 -9.88 19.27
N LEU A 309 12.01 -10.31 18.12
CA LEU A 309 13.45 -10.44 17.87
C LEU A 309 14.04 -9.21 17.19
N ASP A 310 13.27 -8.60 16.26
CA ASP A 310 13.70 -7.46 15.47
C ASP A 310 12.51 -6.65 14.97
N VAL A 311 12.72 -5.34 14.82
CA VAL A 311 11.78 -4.40 14.18
C VAL A 311 12.57 -3.51 13.25
N GLU A 312 12.30 -3.62 11.96
CA GLU A 312 12.95 -2.84 10.90
C GLU A 312 11.92 -1.92 10.23
N ASN A 313 12.20 -0.63 10.18
CA ASN A 313 11.36 0.34 9.46
C ASN A 313 11.89 0.50 8.03
N VAL A 314 11.06 0.18 7.04
CA VAL A 314 11.39 0.22 5.61
C VAL A 314 10.58 1.28 4.85
N ARG A 315 10.12 2.30 5.55
CA ARG A 315 9.26 3.36 5.03
C ARG A 315 9.80 4.05 3.77
N LEU A 316 11.09 4.40 3.75
CA LEU A 316 11.68 5.11 2.63
C LEU A 316 11.80 4.25 1.38
N ASP A 317 12.02 2.95 1.55
CA ASP A 317 11.96 1.99 0.46
C ASP A 317 10.54 1.91 -0.14
N TYR A 318 9.51 1.95 0.71
CA TYR A 318 8.14 1.95 0.20
C TYR A 318 7.76 3.27 -0.48
N ALA A 319 8.21 4.42 0.07
CA ALA A 319 8.03 5.71 -0.59
C ALA A 319 8.53 5.67 -2.03
N ARG A 320 9.74 5.14 -2.21
CA ARG A 320 10.35 5.00 -3.53
C ARG A 320 9.62 3.99 -4.41
N THR A 321 9.24 2.85 -3.87
CA THR A 321 8.44 1.84 -4.57
C THR A 321 7.16 2.43 -5.14
N CYS A 322 6.44 3.22 -4.33
CA CYS A 322 5.23 3.91 -4.78
C CYS A 322 5.53 4.92 -5.90
N ARG A 323 6.65 5.64 -5.85
CA ARG A 323 7.07 6.53 -6.96
C ARG A 323 7.36 5.77 -8.24
N ASP A 324 8.05 4.64 -8.15
CA ASP A 324 8.32 3.79 -9.31
C ASP A 324 7.02 3.26 -9.91
N TRP A 325 6.04 2.88 -9.10
CA TRP A 325 4.72 2.47 -9.57
C TRP A 325 3.95 3.61 -10.25
N VAL A 326 3.98 4.83 -9.69
CA VAL A 326 3.37 6.01 -10.34
C VAL A 326 4.02 6.28 -11.69
N ALA A 327 5.35 6.27 -11.76
CA ALA A 327 6.09 6.50 -13.00
C ALA A 327 5.80 5.45 -14.07
N ARG A 328 5.57 4.18 -13.66
CA ARG A 328 5.18 3.09 -14.57
C ARG A 328 3.73 3.23 -15.04
N LEU A 329 2.81 3.55 -14.13
CA LEU A 329 1.42 3.86 -14.50
C LEU A 329 1.35 4.98 -15.53
N ASP A 330 2.09 6.06 -15.32
CA ASP A 330 2.11 7.20 -16.24
C ASP A 330 2.70 6.82 -17.61
N ARG A 331 3.78 6.04 -17.63
CA ARG A 331 4.41 5.56 -18.85
C ARG A 331 3.51 4.62 -19.65
N ASN A 332 2.76 3.77 -18.95
CA ASN A 332 1.90 2.73 -19.53
C ASN A 332 0.42 3.13 -19.52
N ALA A 333 0.10 4.44 -19.51
CA ALA A 333 -1.26 4.96 -19.36
C ALA A 333 -2.25 4.35 -20.37
N GLU A 334 -1.88 4.28 -21.65
CA GLU A 334 -2.73 3.71 -22.71
C GLU A 334 -2.97 2.21 -22.49
N ALA A 335 -1.96 1.47 -22.04
CA ALA A 335 -2.10 0.05 -21.72
C ALA A 335 -3.01 -0.14 -20.51
N CYS A 336 -2.82 0.62 -19.44
CA CYS A 336 -3.68 0.60 -18.26
C CYS A 336 -5.15 0.86 -18.60
N LEU A 337 -5.43 1.84 -19.45
CA LEU A 337 -6.79 2.23 -19.87
C LEU A 337 -7.49 1.19 -20.76
N ARG A 338 -6.78 0.17 -21.28
CA ARG A 338 -7.41 -1.00 -21.91
C ARG A 338 -7.97 -1.99 -20.90
N HIS A 339 -7.47 -1.96 -19.66
CA HIS A 339 -7.84 -2.92 -18.63
C HIS A 339 -8.81 -2.36 -17.59
N VAL A 340 -8.82 -1.02 -17.40
CA VAL A 340 -9.67 -0.33 -16.43
C VAL A 340 -10.20 0.98 -16.99
N ASP A 341 -11.28 1.50 -16.42
CA ASP A 341 -11.81 2.81 -16.78
C ASP A 341 -10.93 3.96 -16.28
N ALA A 342 -11.16 5.15 -16.83
CA ALA A 342 -10.36 6.33 -16.52
C ALA A 342 -10.46 6.77 -15.05
N GLU A 343 -11.61 6.56 -14.39
CA GLU A 343 -11.76 6.87 -12.95
C GLU A 343 -10.91 5.92 -12.10
N THR A 344 -10.93 4.65 -12.41
CA THR A 344 -10.08 3.66 -11.76
C THR A 344 -8.60 3.98 -11.95
N TYR A 345 -8.17 4.24 -13.18
CA TYR A 345 -6.78 4.60 -13.48
C TYR A 345 -6.32 5.81 -12.67
N ARG A 346 -7.10 6.91 -12.66
CA ARG A 346 -6.79 8.11 -11.87
C ARG A 346 -6.85 7.87 -10.35
N THR A 347 -7.71 6.97 -9.90
CA THR A 347 -7.76 6.56 -8.50
C THR A 347 -6.44 5.92 -8.08
N TRP A 348 -5.86 5.03 -8.90
CA TRP A 348 -4.57 4.40 -8.63
C TRP A 348 -3.41 5.40 -8.69
N GLN A 349 -3.39 6.29 -9.68
CA GLN A 349 -2.39 7.36 -9.75
C GLN A 349 -2.40 8.20 -8.45
N LEU A 350 -3.57 8.69 -8.05
CA LEU A 350 -3.72 9.53 -6.87
C LEU A 350 -3.34 8.77 -5.59
N TYR A 351 -3.81 7.53 -5.46
CA TYR A 351 -3.54 6.67 -4.31
C TYR A 351 -2.03 6.40 -4.16
N LEU A 352 -1.35 5.96 -5.21
CA LEU A 352 0.08 5.63 -5.14
C LEU A 352 0.93 6.88 -4.92
N ALA A 353 0.58 8.01 -5.54
CA ALA A 353 1.28 9.27 -5.33
C ALA A 353 1.08 9.83 -3.90
N ALA A 354 -0.14 9.75 -3.36
CA ALA A 354 -0.43 10.13 -1.98
C ALA A 354 0.28 9.19 -0.97
N SER A 355 0.36 7.89 -1.27
CA SER A 355 1.09 6.92 -0.45
C SER A 355 2.59 7.21 -0.44
N ALA A 356 3.19 7.49 -1.60
CA ALA A 356 4.59 7.89 -1.69
C ALA A 356 4.88 9.09 -0.76
N LEU A 357 4.04 10.12 -0.85
CA LEU A 357 4.18 11.32 -0.02
C LEU A 357 3.97 11.03 1.47
N SER A 358 2.98 10.19 1.82
CA SER A 358 2.70 9.79 3.20
C SER A 358 3.90 9.10 3.85
N PHE A 359 4.56 8.20 3.12
CA PHE A 359 5.79 7.54 3.57
C PHE A 359 6.98 8.51 3.63
N GLU A 360 7.17 9.39 2.64
CA GLU A 360 8.25 10.38 2.66
C GLU A 360 8.16 11.31 3.87
N GLU A 361 6.97 11.75 4.21
CA GLU A 361 6.71 12.72 5.29
C GLU A 361 6.51 12.04 6.67
N GLY A 362 6.56 10.71 6.76
CA GLY A 362 6.39 9.99 8.01
C GLY A 362 4.98 10.04 8.59
N GLN A 363 3.97 10.21 7.73
CA GLN A 363 2.56 10.09 8.13
C GLN A 363 2.15 8.63 8.33
N THR A 364 2.83 7.73 7.62
CA THR A 364 2.73 6.28 7.77
C THR A 364 4.12 5.66 7.75
N ASP A 365 4.29 4.55 8.44
CA ASP A 365 5.50 3.73 8.43
C ASP A 365 5.18 2.34 7.88
N VAL A 366 6.22 1.60 7.47
CA VAL A 366 6.15 0.17 7.19
C VAL A 366 7.19 -0.54 8.04
N CYS A 367 6.75 -1.54 8.79
CA CYS A 367 7.66 -2.24 9.70
C CYS A 367 7.65 -3.74 9.44
N HIS A 368 8.85 -4.30 9.31
CA HIS A 368 9.09 -5.74 9.41
C HIS A 368 9.30 -6.09 10.88
N VAL A 369 8.43 -6.94 11.43
CA VAL A 369 8.51 -7.40 12.82
C VAL A 369 8.83 -8.89 12.79
N LEU A 370 10.06 -9.26 13.19
CA LEU A 370 10.49 -10.65 13.30
C LEU A 370 10.14 -11.17 14.68
N LEU A 371 9.41 -12.26 14.70
CA LEU A 371 8.82 -12.86 15.88
C LEU A 371 9.26 -14.32 16.02
N ARG A 372 9.50 -14.78 17.25
CA ARG A 372 9.75 -16.18 17.58
C ARG A 372 8.69 -16.69 18.54
N LYS A 373 8.11 -17.84 18.24
CA LYS A 373 7.16 -18.48 19.15
C LYS A 373 7.85 -18.87 20.45
N ARG A 374 7.27 -18.46 21.58
CA ARG A 374 7.70 -18.93 22.92
C ARG A 374 7.35 -20.41 23.10
N VAL A 375 8.28 -21.16 23.63
CA VAL A 375 7.99 -22.50 24.13
C VAL A 375 7.36 -22.35 25.50
N ALA A 376 6.21 -22.97 25.74
CA ALA A 376 5.62 -23.01 27.06
C ALA A 376 6.68 -23.58 28.02
N ARG A 377 6.95 -22.89 29.14
CA ARG A 377 7.72 -23.48 30.23
C ARG A 377 6.82 -24.58 30.80
N GLY A 378 7.23 -25.82 30.65
CA GLY A 378 6.59 -26.97 31.28
C GLY A 378 6.58 -26.84 32.80
#